data_697d2e4c923e5040b868f2455ca0727c
#
_entry.id   697d2e4c923e5040b868f2455ca0727c
#
_cell.length_a   1.000
_cell.length_b   1.000
_cell.length_c   1.000
_cell.angle_alpha   90.00
_cell.angle_beta   90.00
_cell.angle_gamma   90.00
#
_symmetry.space_group_name_H-M   'P 1'
#
loop_
_entity.id
_entity.type
_entity.pdbx_description
1 polymer ?
#
loop_
_entity_poly.entity_id
_entity_poly.type
_entity_poly.pdbx_seq_one_letter_code
_entity_poly.pdbx_strand_id
1 'polypeptide(L)'
;MEEQLPQLLRGEPEILSDYRETLGDLILENFTQQWTDWAHSHGSITRNQAHGSPANLIDCYAAVDIPELEGFGLSEFGVKGLRKDPGKTRKNDSDFSMLKYAPSAAHICGKPFTSSETFTWLTEHFRTSLSQLKPDIDLMFCAGVNHMFFHGTCYSPKNDPWPGWKFYASIDMSPTNSIWRDAPYFMQYVERCQSFLQWGQPDNDFLVYLPVRDMWKKQPEKLLMQFSIHAMGKLAPEFIQSILDIERAGFDCDYISEKYILSTSYKDGMLETAAGTRYKGLVIPGSGEMPQHVKAHIDELKAQGAHIIYGTKASDLQAAAKPEAMKTECGLKAIRRSNATGYHYFIVNLSPEDIHDHLPLAVDYKDAAWFNPLNGDILPADFDNEGIDICLRSGESMILQTYDSATISKPKEISKASFSKQENQKVIELTGPWKLSFTEEAPKVTKTFTLDKLQTWESLDDDSAKVTMGTGIYTTQVKLSKADIRTPWMIDLGDVRESARVYINGQMIGCAWAVPFILDCRNALKAGQNEIRIEVTNLPANRIADYDRKGIKWRKMEEINVVDINYKRTTYDHWELVPSGLNSQVRLIAK
;
A
#
# COMPACT_ATOMS: atom_id res chain seq x y z
N MET A 1 -15.35 37.94 21.91
CA MET A 1 -15.09 37.96 20.45
C MET A 1 -15.28 39.34 19.80
N GLU A 2 -16.37 40.07 20.03
CA GLU A 2 -16.57 41.41 19.39
C GLU A 2 -15.44 42.40 19.72
N GLU A 3 -15.01 42.46 21.00
CA GLU A 3 -13.90 43.32 21.44
C GLU A 3 -12.55 42.94 20.85
N GLN A 4 -12.36 41.68 20.40
CA GLN A 4 -11.13 41.14 19.82
C GLN A 4 -11.15 41.11 18.28
N LEU A 5 -12.28 41.49 17.65
CA LEU A 5 -12.39 41.48 16.18
C LEU A 5 -11.31 42.28 15.48
N PRO A 6 -10.87 43.46 15.95
CA PRO A 6 -9.76 44.19 15.32
C PRO A 6 -8.44 43.42 15.38
N GLN A 7 -8.19 42.67 16.44
CA GLN A 7 -6.99 41.83 16.63
C GLN A 7 -7.04 40.62 15.71
N LEU A 8 -8.20 39.96 15.62
CA LEU A 8 -8.43 38.87 14.68
C LEU A 8 -8.18 39.29 13.22
N LEU A 9 -8.72 40.47 12.83
CA LEU A 9 -8.53 41.00 11.47
C LEU A 9 -7.08 41.41 11.17
N ARG A 10 -6.27 41.69 12.20
CA ARG A 10 -4.82 41.89 12.05
C ARG A 10 -4.03 40.58 12.06
N GLY A 11 -4.67 39.45 12.28
CA GLY A 11 -4.04 38.13 12.33
C GLY A 11 -3.14 37.93 13.56
N GLU A 12 -3.52 38.53 14.73
CA GLU A 12 -2.77 38.29 15.97
C GLU A 12 -2.79 36.80 16.32
N PRO A 13 -1.62 36.15 16.50
CA PRO A 13 -1.52 34.69 16.50
C PRO A 13 -2.40 33.98 17.53
N GLU A 14 -2.46 34.51 18.76
CA GLU A 14 -3.26 33.91 19.83
C GLU A 14 -4.75 33.98 19.52
N ILE A 15 -5.25 35.17 19.13
CA ILE A 15 -6.67 35.39 18.81
C ILE A 15 -7.07 34.59 17.56
N LEU A 16 -6.16 34.48 16.59
CA LEU A 16 -6.39 33.68 15.39
C LEU A 16 -6.47 32.19 15.73
N SER A 17 -5.60 31.70 16.63
CA SER A 17 -5.64 30.31 17.11
C SER A 17 -6.96 30.00 17.82
N ASP A 18 -7.39 30.85 18.76
CA ASP A 18 -8.66 30.67 19.49
C ASP A 18 -9.87 30.68 18.55
N TYR A 19 -9.86 31.55 17.55
CA TYR A 19 -10.90 31.62 16.53
C TYR A 19 -10.96 30.33 15.71
N ARG A 20 -9.82 29.82 15.26
CA ARG A 20 -9.73 28.57 14.46
C ARG A 20 -10.06 27.35 15.28
N GLU A 21 -9.67 27.30 16.55
CA GLU A 21 -10.11 26.26 17.49
C GLU A 21 -11.61 26.23 17.59
N THR A 22 -12.26 27.40 17.82
CA THR A 22 -13.72 27.50 17.88
C THR A 22 -14.41 27.00 16.59
N LEU A 23 -13.84 27.32 15.41
CA LEU A 23 -14.37 26.80 14.14
C LEU A 23 -14.20 25.28 14.05
N GLY A 24 -13.06 24.76 14.52
CA GLY A 24 -12.78 23.33 14.59
C GLY A 24 -13.79 22.59 15.46
N ASP A 25 -14.05 23.10 16.67
CA ASP A 25 -15.02 22.54 17.60
C ASP A 25 -16.44 22.55 17.03
N LEU A 26 -16.84 23.65 16.39
CA LEU A 26 -18.16 23.74 15.73
C LEU A 26 -18.32 22.70 14.61
N ILE A 27 -17.30 22.45 13.81
CA ILE A 27 -17.33 21.40 12.78
C ILE A 27 -17.41 20.02 13.42
N LEU A 28 -16.60 19.78 14.44
CA LEU A 28 -16.57 18.49 15.13
C LEU A 28 -17.93 18.19 15.78
N GLU A 29 -18.45 19.10 16.56
CA GLU A 29 -19.65 18.88 17.38
C GLU A 29 -20.95 18.97 16.58
N ASN A 30 -21.10 20.00 15.73
CA ASN A 30 -22.36 20.29 15.05
C ASN A 30 -22.46 19.69 13.65
N PHE A 31 -21.39 19.10 13.13
CA PHE A 31 -21.43 18.39 11.86
C PHE A 31 -21.02 16.93 12.03
N THR A 32 -19.75 16.63 12.34
CA THR A 32 -19.24 15.26 12.32
C THR A 32 -19.90 14.39 13.39
N GLN A 33 -19.94 14.84 14.63
CA GLN A 33 -20.55 14.10 15.73
C GLN A 33 -22.05 13.99 15.55
N GLN A 34 -22.73 15.09 15.21
CA GLN A 34 -24.17 15.08 14.98
C GLN A 34 -24.56 14.11 13.85
N TRP A 35 -23.80 14.08 12.78
CA TRP A 35 -24.03 13.14 11.68
C TRP A 35 -23.83 11.68 12.12
N THR A 36 -22.77 11.41 12.88
CA THR A 36 -22.50 10.06 13.42
C THR A 36 -23.62 9.61 14.37
N ASP A 37 -24.05 10.48 15.29
CA ASP A 37 -25.15 10.19 16.23
C ASP A 37 -26.47 9.94 15.49
N TRP A 38 -26.74 10.73 14.45
CA TRP A 38 -27.91 10.51 13.60
C TRP A 38 -27.85 9.16 12.88
N ALA A 39 -26.71 8.79 12.30
CA ALA A 39 -26.53 7.49 11.65
C ALA A 39 -26.75 6.34 12.63
N HIS A 40 -26.19 6.42 13.84
CA HIS A 40 -26.37 5.43 14.90
C HIS A 40 -27.84 5.29 15.31
N SER A 41 -28.57 6.41 15.40
CA SER A 41 -30.00 6.40 15.73
C SER A 41 -30.86 5.69 14.66
N HIS A 42 -30.30 5.49 13.45
CA HIS A 42 -30.92 4.78 12.33
C HIS A 42 -30.30 3.39 12.09
N GLY A 43 -29.47 2.89 13.00
CA GLY A 43 -28.83 1.57 12.91
C GLY A 43 -27.73 1.49 11.84
N SER A 44 -27.16 2.62 11.44
CA SER A 44 -26.06 2.72 10.46
C SER A 44 -24.77 3.17 11.14
N ILE A 45 -23.65 2.93 10.50
CA ILE A 45 -22.32 3.41 10.89
C ILE A 45 -21.81 4.44 9.88
N THR A 46 -20.85 5.26 10.29
CA THR A 46 -20.26 6.31 9.47
C THR A 46 -18.85 5.98 9.04
N ARG A 47 -18.50 6.37 7.81
CA ARG A 47 -17.16 6.34 7.24
C ARG A 47 -16.87 7.72 6.65
N ASN A 48 -15.74 8.32 7.01
CA ASN A 48 -15.44 9.69 6.61
C ASN A 48 -13.95 9.97 6.49
N GLN A 49 -13.62 10.81 5.52
CA GLN A 49 -12.32 11.46 5.37
C GLN A 49 -12.35 12.80 6.11
N ALA A 50 -11.29 13.14 6.83
CA ALA A 50 -11.20 14.39 7.59
C ALA A 50 -10.14 15.36 7.03
N HIS A 51 -9.22 14.92 6.16
CA HIS A 51 -8.24 15.82 5.55
C HIS A 51 -8.95 16.95 4.77
N GLY A 52 -8.39 18.15 4.88
CA GLY A 52 -9.05 19.36 4.39
C GLY A 52 -10.04 20.00 5.38
N SER A 53 -10.32 19.36 6.52
CA SER A 53 -11.11 19.97 7.59
C SER A 53 -10.37 21.14 8.26
N PRO A 54 -11.08 22.16 8.77
CA PRO A 54 -10.48 23.20 9.62
C PRO A 54 -10.25 22.75 11.08
N ALA A 55 -10.82 21.61 11.48
CA ALA A 55 -10.69 21.05 12.83
C ALA A 55 -9.41 20.19 12.97
N ASN A 56 -9.07 19.82 14.21
CA ASN A 56 -8.04 18.83 14.47
C ASN A 56 -8.36 17.52 13.74
N LEU A 57 -7.46 17.08 12.85
CA LEU A 57 -7.71 15.90 12.02
C LEU A 57 -7.92 14.63 12.84
N ILE A 58 -7.17 14.45 13.93
CA ILE A 58 -7.29 13.26 14.78
C ILE A 58 -8.69 13.23 15.43
N ASP A 59 -9.18 14.36 15.91
CA ASP A 59 -10.51 14.44 16.54
C ASP A 59 -11.63 14.16 15.53
N CYS A 60 -11.52 14.71 14.32
CA CYS A 60 -12.50 14.46 13.26
C CYS A 60 -12.50 13.02 12.76
N TYR A 61 -11.32 12.41 12.57
CA TYR A 61 -11.22 10.99 12.23
C TYR A 61 -11.75 10.10 13.35
N ALA A 62 -11.49 10.46 14.60
CA ALA A 62 -11.96 9.71 15.76
C ALA A 62 -13.48 9.81 15.99
N ALA A 63 -14.15 10.83 15.46
CA ALA A 63 -15.59 11.05 15.65
C ALA A 63 -16.48 10.15 14.80
N VAL A 64 -15.94 9.42 13.82
CA VAL A 64 -16.68 8.49 12.95
C VAL A 64 -16.31 7.03 13.25
N ASP A 65 -17.13 6.07 12.81
CA ASP A 65 -16.89 4.65 13.09
C ASP A 65 -15.69 4.10 12.33
N ILE A 66 -15.56 4.49 11.06
CA ILE A 66 -14.47 4.07 10.19
C ILE A 66 -13.73 5.30 9.67
N PRO A 67 -12.62 5.69 10.32
CA PRO A 67 -11.72 6.70 9.77
C PRO A 67 -11.19 6.29 8.40
N GLU A 68 -11.25 7.19 7.42
CA GLU A 68 -10.81 6.92 6.05
C GLU A 68 -9.75 7.90 5.60
N LEU A 69 -8.64 7.38 5.09
CA LEU A 69 -7.65 8.17 4.36
C LEU A 69 -7.86 8.08 2.84
N GLU A 70 -7.12 8.85 2.07
CA GLU A 70 -7.12 8.83 0.62
C GLU A 70 -5.70 8.83 0.07
N GLY A 71 -5.47 8.10 -1.04
CA GLY A 71 -4.24 8.11 -1.81
C GLY A 71 -4.46 8.76 -3.18
N PHE A 72 -3.76 9.86 -3.47
CA PHE A 72 -4.04 10.75 -4.60
C PHE A 72 -3.20 10.50 -5.84
N GLY A 73 -2.20 9.66 -5.81
CA GLY A 73 -1.35 9.46 -6.97
C GLY A 73 -0.42 8.28 -6.88
N LEU A 74 0.13 7.92 -8.03
CA LEU A 74 1.11 6.85 -8.16
C LEU A 74 2.46 7.30 -7.59
N SER A 75 2.92 6.63 -6.54
CA SER A 75 4.23 6.90 -5.95
C SER A 75 5.37 6.24 -6.72
N GLU A 76 6.54 6.84 -6.64
CA GLU A 76 7.75 6.26 -7.19
C GLU A 76 8.39 5.31 -6.17
N PHE A 77 8.34 4.02 -6.45
CA PHE A 77 9.00 2.99 -5.64
C PHE A 77 10.31 2.52 -6.30
N GLY A 78 11.30 2.17 -5.46
CA GLY A 78 12.58 1.62 -5.90
C GLY A 78 12.53 0.18 -6.41
N VAL A 79 11.37 -0.46 -6.41
CA VAL A 79 11.18 -1.89 -6.70
C VAL A 79 11.72 -2.28 -8.07
N LYS A 80 12.57 -3.31 -8.08
CA LYS A 80 13.25 -3.83 -9.26
C LYS A 80 12.23 -4.47 -10.23
N GLY A 81 12.30 -4.08 -11.51
CA GLY A 81 11.40 -4.60 -12.54
C GLY A 81 10.00 -3.98 -12.56
N LEU A 82 9.66 -3.12 -11.57
CA LEU A 82 8.41 -2.37 -11.60
C LEU A 82 8.41 -1.38 -12.76
N ARG A 83 7.32 -1.36 -13.53
CA ARG A 83 7.16 -0.40 -14.62
C ARG A 83 7.07 1.02 -14.07
N LYS A 84 7.82 1.93 -14.67
CA LYS A 84 7.80 3.36 -14.37
C LYS A 84 7.19 4.13 -15.53
N ASP A 85 6.36 5.11 -15.21
CA ASP A 85 5.80 6.07 -16.16
C ASP A 85 6.38 7.47 -15.86
N PRO A 86 7.46 7.89 -16.57
CA PRO A 86 8.10 9.18 -16.32
C PRO A 86 7.11 10.35 -16.43
N GLY A 87 7.16 11.26 -15.45
CA GLY A 87 6.28 12.43 -15.39
C GLY A 87 4.85 12.15 -14.88
N LYS A 88 4.54 10.92 -14.52
CA LYS A 88 3.23 10.51 -14.00
C LYS A 88 3.28 10.11 -12.52
N THR A 89 4.40 9.62 -12.05
CA THR A 89 4.64 9.36 -10.63
C THR A 89 4.92 10.65 -9.88
N ARG A 90 4.36 10.77 -8.68
CA ARG A 90 4.58 11.89 -7.77
C ARG A 90 5.35 11.40 -6.55
N LYS A 91 6.36 12.16 -6.15
CA LYS A 91 7.27 11.74 -5.06
C LYS A 91 6.61 11.66 -3.68
N ASN A 92 5.50 12.32 -3.45
CA ASN A 92 4.94 12.52 -2.11
C ASN A 92 3.46 12.19 -1.99
N ASP A 93 2.83 11.56 -2.98
CA ASP A 93 1.40 11.28 -2.91
C ASP A 93 1.06 10.07 -2.02
N SER A 94 2.04 9.21 -1.74
CA SER A 94 1.98 8.15 -0.74
C SER A 94 3.08 8.33 0.31
N ASP A 95 3.28 9.56 0.79
CA ASP A 95 4.18 9.81 1.92
C ASP A 95 3.63 9.12 3.17
N PHE A 96 4.47 8.33 3.82
CA PHE A 96 4.07 7.51 4.97
C PHE A 96 3.42 8.33 6.09
N SER A 97 3.91 9.55 6.32
CA SER A 97 3.36 10.45 7.34
C SER A 97 1.92 10.87 7.05
N MET A 98 1.54 11.02 5.76
CA MET A 98 0.18 11.36 5.36
C MET A 98 -0.80 10.19 5.54
N LEU A 99 -0.31 8.96 5.39
CA LEU A 99 -1.13 7.76 5.48
C LEU A 99 -1.48 7.37 6.93
N LYS A 100 -0.91 8.01 7.95
CA LYS A 100 -1.08 7.61 9.36
C LYS A 100 -2.17 8.36 10.14
N TYR A 101 -2.80 9.40 9.61
CA TYR A 101 -3.82 10.17 10.37
C TYR A 101 -5.05 9.33 10.72
N ALA A 102 -5.67 8.69 9.75
CA ALA A 102 -6.85 7.86 9.96
C ALA A 102 -6.53 6.59 10.80
N PRO A 103 -5.45 5.83 10.50
CA PRO A 103 -5.03 4.71 11.34
C PRO A 103 -4.77 5.12 12.79
N SER A 104 -4.07 6.23 13.01
CA SER A 104 -3.78 6.73 14.38
C SER A 104 -5.06 6.98 15.17
N ALA A 105 -6.04 7.67 14.57
CA ALA A 105 -7.33 7.92 15.20
C ALA A 105 -8.08 6.61 15.52
N ALA A 106 -8.04 5.64 14.60
CA ALA A 106 -8.64 4.32 14.85
C ALA A 106 -7.96 3.59 16.00
N HIS A 107 -6.63 3.56 16.01
CA HIS A 107 -5.83 2.86 17.02
C HIS A 107 -6.02 3.44 18.43
N ILE A 108 -5.91 4.76 18.59
CA ILE A 108 -6.08 5.40 19.92
C ILE A 108 -7.50 5.29 20.46
N CYS A 109 -8.49 5.11 19.58
CA CYS A 109 -9.91 4.93 19.93
C CYS A 109 -10.36 3.47 19.94
N GLY A 110 -9.48 2.49 19.69
CA GLY A 110 -9.82 1.07 19.66
C GLY A 110 -10.80 0.66 18.55
N LYS A 111 -10.83 1.40 17.44
CA LYS A 111 -11.70 1.08 16.30
C LYS A 111 -11.09 -0.06 15.48
N PRO A 112 -11.91 -1.03 15.04
CA PRO A 112 -11.39 -2.22 14.35
C PRO A 112 -10.95 -1.94 12.90
N PHE A 113 -11.50 -0.88 12.28
CA PHE A 113 -11.28 -0.59 10.87
C PHE A 113 -10.68 0.79 10.63
N THR A 114 -9.71 0.80 9.73
CA THR A 114 -9.25 2.01 9.04
C THR A 114 -9.38 1.78 7.55
N SER A 115 -10.18 2.60 6.88
CA SER A 115 -10.35 2.48 5.44
C SER A 115 -9.48 3.45 4.65
N SER A 116 -9.38 3.19 3.36
CA SER A 116 -8.82 4.14 2.40
C SER A 116 -9.71 4.22 1.16
N GLU A 117 -9.93 5.43 0.67
CA GLU A 117 -10.26 5.63 -0.73
C GLU A 117 -8.99 5.41 -1.53
N THR A 118 -8.93 4.28 -2.26
CA THR A 118 -7.69 3.74 -2.78
C THR A 118 -7.65 3.88 -4.30
N PHE A 119 -6.55 4.42 -4.84
CA PHE A 119 -6.32 4.64 -6.26
C PHE A 119 -7.19 5.74 -6.88
N THR A 120 -7.50 6.81 -6.16
CA THR A 120 -8.05 8.06 -6.70
C THR A 120 -6.97 8.81 -7.50
N TRP A 121 -6.36 8.11 -8.46
CA TRP A 121 -5.24 8.65 -9.21
C TRP A 121 -5.73 9.48 -10.39
N LEU A 122 -5.28 10.72 -10.48
CA LEU A 122 -5.65 11.67 -11.54
C LEU A 122 -4.98 11.39 -12.89
N THR A 123 -4.17 10.35 -12.99
CA THR A 123 -3.17 10.28 -14.05
C THR A 123 -3.46 9.28 -15.14
N GLU A 124 -3.92 8.03 -14.84
CA GLU A 124 -3.64 6.98 -15.80
C GLU A 124 -4.73 5.90 -15.93
N HIS A 125 -5.87 6.27 -16.48
CA HIS A 125 -7.02 5.37 -16.65
C HIS A 125 -6.71 4.06 -17.37
N PHE A 126 -5.80 4.09 -18.35
CA PHE A 126 -5.54 2.96 -19.24
C PHE A 126 -4.10 2.47 -19.18
N ARG A 127 -3.28 3.04 -18.30
CA ARG A 127 -1.85 2.76 -18.22
C ARG A 127 -1.40 2.12 -16.92
N THR A 128 -2.28 1.94 -15.95
CA THR A 128 -1.94 1.37 -14.65
C THR A 128 -2.13 -0.14 -14.65
N SER A 129 -1.09 -0.86 -14.25
CA SER A 129 -1.08 -2.32 -14.11
C SER A 129 -1.33 -2.75 -12.66
N LEU A 130 -1.76 -4.00 -12.47
CA LEU A 130 -1.91 -4.60 -11.14
C LEU A 130 -0.59 -4.58 -10.35
N SER A 131 0.56 -4.74 -11.04
CA SER A 131 1.88 -4.71 -10.42
C SER A 131 2.24 -3.34 -9.83
N GLN A 132 1.72 -2.25 -10.40
CA GLN A 132 1.92 -0.89 -9.86
C GLN A 132 1.02 -0.59 -8.66
N LEU A 133 -0.13 -1.27 -8.55
CA LEU A 133 -1.05 -1.10 -7.42
C LEU A 133 -0.49 -1.70 -6.13
N LYS A 134 0.24 -2.80 -6.23
CA LYS A 134 0.70 -3.57 -5.07
C LYS A 134 1.58 -2.77 -4.10
N PRO A 135 2.70 -2.15 -4.51
CA PRO A 135 3.57 -1.44 -3.58
C PRO A 135 2.88 -0.26 -2.89
N ASP A 136 1.90 0.37 -3.54
CA ASP A 136 1.13 1.47 -2.96
C ASP A 136 0.22 0.98 -1.82
N ILE A 137 -0.55 -0.10 -2.04
CA ILE A 137 -1.37 -0.69 -0.96
C ILE A 137 -0.51 -1.33 0.13
N ASP A 138 0.65 -1.89 -0.19
CA ASP A 138 1.55 -2.45 0.81
C ASP A 138 2.05 -1.35 1.77
N LEU A 139 2.33 -0.16 1.25
CA LEU A 139 2.68 0.99 2.07
C LEU A 139 1.49 1.45 2.94
N MET A 140 0.27 1.45 2.40
CA MET A 140 -0.94 1.73 3.16
C MET A 140 -1.18 0.70 4.27
N PHE A 141 -0.94 -0.59 4.01
CA PHE A 141 -0.99 -1.64 5.03
C PHE A 141 0.02 -1.38 6.16
N CYS A 142 1.26 -1.03 5.81
CA CYS A 142 2.29 -0.66 6.80
C CYS A 142 1.91 0.59 7.61
N ALA A 143 1.11 1.50 7.05
CA ALA A 143 0.61 2.66 7.76
C ALA A 143 -0.55 2.35 8.74
N GLY A 144 -1.20 1.18 8.60
CA GLY A 144 -2.30 0.72 9.47
C GLY A 144 -3.66 0.66 8.80
N VAL A 145 -3.76 0.91 7.48
CA VAL A 145 -5.00 0.67 6.73
C VAL A 145 -5.28 -0.84 6.69
N ASN A 146 -6.52 -1.22 6.92
CA ASN A 146 -6.94 -2.62 6.93
C ASN A 146 -8.30 -2.85 6.26
N HIS A 147 -8.85 -1.84 5.56
CA HIS A 147 -10.16 -1.92 4.91
C HIS A 147 -10.17 -1.07 3.63
N MET A 148 -9.80 -1.68 2.48
CA MET A 148 -9.63 -0.99 1.21
C MET A 148 -10.96 -0.77 0.49
N PHE A 149 -11.17 0.46 -0.04
CA PHE A 149 -12.22 0.79 -1.00
C PHE A 149 -11.57 1.32 -2.27
N PHE A 150 -11.69 0.56 -3.35
CA PHE A 150 -11.05 0.95 -4.61
C PHE A 150 -11.86 2.03 -5.34
N HIS A 151 -11.18 3.09 -5.73
CA HIS A 151 -11.70 4.14 -6.58
C HIS A 151 -11.06 4.01 -7.97
N GLY A 152 -11.75 3.53 -9.04
CA GLY A 152 -13.01 2.87 -8.77
C GLY A 152 -13.62 2.39 -10.08
N THR A 153 -14.91 2.11 -10.04
CA THR A 153 -15.66 1.57 -11.17
C THR A 153 -16.85 2.47 -11.49
N CYS A 154 -16.91 2.98 -12.73
CA CYS A 154 -18.11 3.62 -13.24
C CYS A 154 -19.11 2.57 -13.72
N TYR A 155 -20.40 2.81 -13.48
CA TYR A 155 -21.44 2.08 -14.16
C TYR A 155 -21.36 2.35 -15.68
N SER A 156 -21.39 1.28 -16.45
CA SER A 156 -21.48 1.34 -17.92
C SER A 156 -22.65 0.51 -18.39
N PRO A 157 -23.58 1.07 -19.19
CA PRO A 157 -24.64 0.28 -19.82
C PRO A 157 -24.06 -0.84 -20.67
N LYS A 158 -24.70 -2.02 -20.64
CA LYS A 158 -24.21 -3.23 -21.33
C LYS A 158 -23.96 -3.03 -22.82
N ASN A 159 -24.76 -2.17 -23.46
CA ASN A 159 -24.73 -1.95 -24.92
C ASN A 159 -23.85 -0.75 -25.31
N ASP A 160 -23.20 -0.09 -24.35
CA ASP A 160 -22.28 1.00 -24.70
C ASP A 160 -21.00 0.43 -25.33
N PRO A 161 -20.49 1.08 -26.38
CA PRO A 161 -19.25 0.65 -26.99
C PRO A 161 -18.07 0.79 -26.02
N TRP A 162 -17.07 -0.06 -26.20
CA TRP A 162 -15.82 0.05 -25.44
C TRP A 162 -15.20 1.47 -25.59
N PRO A 163 -14.63 2.06 -24.54
CA PRO A 163 -14.34 1.52 -23.20
C PRO A 163 -15.49 1.66 -22.20
N GLY A 164 -16.65 2.11 -22.59
CA GLY A 164 -17.76 2.42 -21.72
C GLY A 164 -17.63 3.78 -21.03
N TRP A 165 -18.33 3.95 -19.93
CA TRP A 165 -18.28 5.16 -19.12
C TRP A 165 -17.05 5.14 -18.22
N LYS A 166 -16.37 6.28 -18.11
CA LYS A 166 -15.14 6.45 -17.34
C LYS A 166 -15.24 7.64 -16.41
N PHE A 167 -14.65 7.53 -15.25
CA PHE A 167 -14.46 8.63 -14.30
C PHE A 167 -13.02 9.15 -14.40
N TYR A 168 -12.81 10.46 -14.29
CA TYR A 168 -11.53 11.09 -14.58
C TYR A 168 -10.42 10.80 -13.56
N ALA A 169 -10.78 10.45 -12.30
CA ALA A 169 -9.86 10.20 -11.21
C ALA A 169 -9.95 8.74 -10.75
N SER A 170 -9.48 7.82 -11.59
CA SER A 170 -9.62 6.39 -11.32
C SER A 170 -8.66 5.57 -12.16
N ILE A 171 -8.25 4.43 -11.64
CA ILE A 171 -7.53 3.39 -12.39
C ILE A 171 -8.45 2.52 -13.25
N ASP A 172 -9.75 2.81 -13.30
CA ASP A 172 -10.77 2.00 -13.99
C ASP A 172 -10.73 0.51 -13.63
N MET A 173 -11.04 0.18 -12.39
CA MET A 173 -11.21 -1.19 -11.93
C MET A 173 -12.56 -1.75 -12.43
N SER A 174 -12.68 -1.94 -13.75
CA SER A 174 -13.92 -2.29 -14.42
C SER A 174 -13.75 -3.45 -15.42
N PRO A 175 -14.83 -4.20 -15.74
CA PRO A 175 -14.79 -5.29 -16.71
C PRO A 175 -14.35 -4.88 -18.12
N THR A 176 -14.39 -3.60 -18.46
CA THR A 176 -13.94 -3.08 -19.75
C THR A 176 -12.44 -2.80 -19.82
N ASN A 177 -11.75 -2.85 -18.68
CA ASN A 177 -10.30 -2.78 -18.60
C ASN A 177 -9.69 -4.20 -18.64
N SER A 178 -8.63 -4.41 -19.39
CA SER A 178 -7.98 -5.72 -19.50
C SER A 178 -7.45 -6.26 -18.18
N ILE A 179 -7.03 -5.39 -17.25
CA ILE A 179 -6.57 -5.81 -15.91
C ILE A 179 -7.63 -6.60 -15.13
N TRP A 180 -8.93 -6.41 -15.46
CA TRP A 180 -10.05 -7.11 -14.81
C TRP A 180 -9.94 -8.63 -14.91
N ARG A 181 -9.36 -9.13 -16.00
CA ARG A 181 -9.14 -10.57 -16.20
C ARG A 181 -8.38 -11.20 -15.04
N ASP A 182 -7.36 -10.52 -14.52
CA ASP A 182 -6.46 -11.00 -13.49
C ASP A 182 -6.67 -10.29 -12.13
N ALA A 183 -7.55 -9.29 -12.05
CA ALA A 183 -7.92 -8.61 -10.82
C ALA A 183 -8.37 -9.54 -9.66
N PRO A 184 -9.02 -10.70 -9.88
CA PRO A 184 -9.34 -11.62 -8.80
C PRO A 184 -8.13 -12.09 -7.98
N TYR A 185 -6.93 -12.22 -8.58
CA TYR A 185 -5.71 -12.61 -7.86
C TYR A 185 -5.20 -11.47 -6.97
N PHE A 186 -5.30 -10.23 -7.46
CA PHE A 186 -5.03 -9.04 -6.68
C PHE A 186 -6.02 -8.90 -5.51
N MET A 187 -7.32 -9.11 -5.74
CA MET A 187 -8.34 -9.06 -4.68
C MET A 187 -8.11 -10.12 -3.60
N GLN A 188 -7.73 -11.34 -3.98
CA GLN A 188 -7.37 -12.41 -3.03
C GLN A 188 -6.13 -12.06 -2.20
N TYR A 189 -5.15 -11.37 -2.79
CA TYR A 189 -4.01 -10.85 -2.05
C TYR A 189 -4.46 -9.84 -0.98
N VAL A 190 -5.28 -8.86 -1.36
CA VAL A 190 -5.82 -7.85 -0.45
C VAL A 190 -6.64 -8.50 0.67
N GLU A 191 -7.51 -9.46 0.34
CA GLU A 191 -8.31 -10.22 1.30
C GLU A 191 -7.44 -10.91 2.36
N ARG A 192 -6.38 -11.62 1.93
CA ARG A 192 -5.45 -12.31 2.83
C ARG A 192 -4.70 -11.32 3.73
N CYS A 193 -4.19 -10.21 3.19
CA CYS A 193 -3.54 -9.18 3.98
C CYS A 193 -4.50 -8.57 5.02
N GLN A 194 -5.71 -8.18 4.60
CA GLN A 194 -6.70 -7.59 5.49
C GLN A 194 -7.15 -8.57 6.60
N SER A 195 -7.22 -9.87 6.33
CA SER A 195 -7.60 -10.84 7.35
C SER A 195 -6.63 -10.86 8.54
N PHE A 196 -5.33 -10.67 8.30
CA PHE A 196 -4.34 -10.51 9.36
C PHE A 196 -4.36 -9.11 9.99
N LEU A 197 -4.47 -8.06 9.17
CA LEU A 197 -4.42 -6.68 9.65
C LEU A 197 -5.69 -6.26 10.43
N GLN A 198 -6.80 -6.98 10.28
CA GLN A 198 -8.00 -6.81 11.09
C GLN A 198 -7.98 -7.66 12.37
N TRP A 199 -7.07 -8.63 12.47
CA TRP A 199 -6.94 -9.48 13.64
C TRP A 199 -6.04 -8.86 14.70
N GLY A 200 -6.38 -9.07 15.97
CA GLY A 200 -5.60 -8.57 17.10
C GLY A 200 -5.70 -7.06 17.32
N GLN A 201 -4.69 -6.51 17.98
CA GLN A 201 -4.62 -5.10 18.35
C GLN A 201 -3.40 -4.43 17.72
N PRO A 202 -3.44 -3.13 17.42
CA PRO A 202 -2.26 -2.38 17.01
C PRO A 202 -1.19 -2.42 18.12
N ASP A 203 0.09 -2.49 17.71
CA ASP A 203 1.23 -2.54 18.62
C ASP A 203 2.34 -1.58 18.16
N ASN A 204 1.97 -0.33 17.93
CA ASN A 204 2.88 0.77 17.62
C ASN A 204 3.60 1.23 18.88
N ASP A 205 4.85 1.71 18.75
CA ASP A 205 5.70 1.99 19.90
C ASP A 205 5.38 3.32 20.57
N PHE A 206 5.14 4.39 19.81
CA PHE A 206 5.04 5.75 20.33
C PHE A 206 3.75 6.47 19.92
N LEU A 207 3.27 7.34 20.81
CA LEU A 207 2.35 8.41 20.46
C LEU A 207 3.16 9.65 20.04
N VAL A 208 2.68 10.37 19.01
CA VAL A 208 3.27 11.65 18.58
C VAL A 208 2.20 12.74 18.65
N TYR A 209 2.46 13.76 19.45
CA TYR A 209 1.56 14.90 19.59
C TYR A 209 1.41 15.66 18.28
N LEU A 210 0.19 15.86 17.81
CA LEU A 210 -0.12 16.70 16.65
C LEU A 210 -0.22 18.17 17.08
N PRO A 211 0.74 19.06 16.70
CA PRO A 211 0.84 20.42 17.23
C PRO A 211 -0.13 21.40 16.52
N VAL A 212 -1.42 21.19 16.68
CA VAL A 212 -2.47 21.92 15.96
C VAL A 212 -2.45 23.43 16.33
N ARG A 213 -2.15 23.78 17.59
CA ARG A 213 -2.08 25.19 18.03
C ARG A 213 -0.95 25.94 17.33
N ASP A 214 0.23 25.32 17.19
CA ASP A 214 1.35 25.91 16.45
C ASP A 214 0.96 26.17 14.98
N MET A 215 0.16 25.29 14.41
CA MET A 215 -0.32 25.46 13.03
C MET A 215 -1.40 26.54 12.94
N TRP A 216 -2.34 26.60 13.88
CA TRP A 216 -3.41 27.61 13.88
C TRP A 216 -2.88 29.05 14.01
N LYS A 217 -1.71 29.26 14.55
CA LYS A 217 -1.04 30.59 14.62
C LYS A 217 -0.40 31.04 13.30
N LYS A 218 -0.27 30.14 12.32
CA LYS A 218 0.35 30.42 11.00
C LYS A 218 -0.66 31.01 10.01
N GLN A 219 -0.16 31.62 8.94
CA GLN A 219 -0.96 32.22 7.85
C GLN A 219 -1.95 33.28 8.36
N PRO A 220 -1.45 34.38 8.94
CA PRO A 220 -2.28 35.43 9.54
C PRO A 220 -3.21 36.13 8.55
N GLU A 221 -2.94 36.03 7.26
CA GLU A 221 -3.74 36.58 6.16
C GLU A 221 -5.03 35.80 5.89
N LYS A 222 -5.21 34.61 6.50
CA LYS A 222 -6.38 33.76 6.31
C LYS A 222 -7.14 33.56 7.61
N LEU A 223 -8.42 33.86 7.64
CA LEU A 223 -9.27 33.50 8.79
C LEU A 223 -9.50 32.00 8.87
N LEU A 224 -9.86 31.37 7.76
CA LEU A 224 -10.05 29.92 7.67
C LEU A 224 -8.74 29.24 7.28
N MET A 225 -8.36 28.22 8.04
CA MET A 225 -7.26 27.32 7.74
C MET A 225 -7.82 25.89 7.61
N GLN A 226 -7.44 25.22 6.53
CA GLN A 226 -7.77 23.81 6.29
C GLN A 226 -6.52 22.96 6.44
N PHE A 227 -6.63 21.82 7.12
CA PHE A 227 -5.54 20.88 7.29
C PHE A 227 -5.44 19.94 6.09
N SER A 228 -4.75 20.40 5.04
CA SER A 228 -4.38 19.52 3.95
C SER A 228 -3.17 18.68 4.34
N ILE A 229 -3.30 17.35 4.28
CA ILE A 229 -2.20 16.42 4.56
C ILE A 229 -0.97 16.68 3.70
N HIS A 230 -1.15 17.15 2.46
CA HIS A 230 -0.06 17.54 1.55
C HIS A 230 0.68 18.83 1.97
N ALA A 231 0.07 19.64 2.81
CA ALA A 231 0.69 20.90 3.29
C ALA A 231 1.41 20.75 4.64
N MET A 232 1.29 19.61 5.30
CA MET A 232 1.79 19.41 6.67
C MET A 232 3.30 19.61 6.79
N GLY A 233 4.09 19.22 5.78
CA GLY A 233 5.52 19.47 5.75
C GLY A 233 5.90 20.97 5.79
N LYS A 234 4.99 21.88 5.41
CA LYS A 234 5.16 23.33 5.52
C LYS A 234 4.55 23.89 6.81
N LEU A 235 3.44 23.31 7.24
CA LEU A 235 2.69 23.77 8.41
C LEU A 235 3.32 23.28 9.73
N ALA A 236 3.80 22.05 9.77
CA ALA A 236 4.39 21.42 10.94
C ALA A 236 5.64 20.59 10.57
N PRO A 237 6.73 21.23 10.10
CA PRO A 237 7.92 20.51 9.63
C PRO A 237 8.57 19.63 10.70
N GLU A 238 8.61 20.08 11.96
CA GLU A 238 9.16 19.31 13.08
C GLU A 238 8.32 18.06 13.38
N PHE A 239 7.00 18.15 13.23
CA PHE A 239 6.12 17.00 13.38
C PHE A 239 6.39 15.94 12.31
N ILE A 240 6.46 16.34 11.04
CA ILE A 240 6.77 15.43 9.93
C ILE A 240 8.16 14.83 10.09
N GLN A 241 9.16 15.65 10.46
CA GLN A 241 10.52 15.16 10.70
C GLN A 241 10.58 14.14 11.83
N SER A 242 9.82 14.37 12.92
CA SER A 242 9.74 13.43 14.04
C SER A 242 9.24 12.06 13.62
N ILE A 243 8.21 12.00 12.77
CA ILE A 243 7.65 10.74 12.25
C ILE A 243 8.71 9.98 11.43
N LEU A 244 9.40 10.69 10.54
CA LEU A 244 10.43 10.09 9.70
C LEU A 244 11.63 9.61 10.52
N ASP A 245 12.00 10.32 11.58
CA ASP A 245 13.10 9.94 12.46
C ASP A 245 12.74 8.71 13.32
N ILE A 246 11.50 8.63 13.83
CA ILE A 246 10.99 7.47 14.55
C ILE A 246 11.03 6.24 13.64
N GLU A 247 10.56 6.35 12.41
CA GLU A 247 10.57 5.27 11.43
C GLU A 247 12.01 4.81 11.10
N ARG A 248 12.93 5.75 10.83
CA ARG A 248 14.34 5.43 10.56
C ARG A 248 15.03 4.79 11.76
N ALA A 249 14.62 5.14 12.98
CA ALA A 249 15.13 4.53 14.20
C ALA A 249 14.57 3.13 14.47
N GLY A 250 13.71 2.60 13.58
CA GLY A 250 13.18 1.24 13.66
C GLY A 250 11.89 1.08 14.44
N PHE A 251 11.22 2.19 14.76
CA PHE A 251 9.95 2.21 15.52
C PHE A 251 8.75 2.54 14.65
N ASP A 252 7.57 2.43 15.25
CA ASP A 252 6.32 2.88 14.68
C ASP A 252 5.58 3.82 15.64
N CYS A 253 4.65 4.63 15.11
CA CYS A 253 3.93 5.60 15.93
C CYS A 253 2.49 5.80 15.46
N ASP A 254 1.68 6.35 16.36
CA ASP A 254 0.36 6.91 16.09
C ASP A 254 0.31 8.38 16.53
N TYR A 255 -0.52 9.18 15.85
CA TYR A 255 -0.72 10.58 16.18
C TYR A 255 -1.79 10.72 17.24
N ILE A 256 -1.63 11.73 18.12
CA ILE A 256 -2.58 11.99 19.20
C ILE A 256 -2.87 13.49 19.34
N SER A 257 -4.13 13.83 19.60
CA SER A 257 -4.56 15.20 19.92
C SER A 257 -4.57 15.45 21.42
N GLU A 258 -4.69 16.72 21.79
CA GLU A 258 -4.82 17.18 23.19
C GLU A 258 -5.96 16.46 23.93
N LYS A 259 -7.11 16.32 23.25
CA LYS A 259 -8.30 15.63 23.78
C LYS A 259 -7.99 14.20 24.21
N TYR A 260 -7.27 13.45 23.40
CA TYR A 260 -6.94 12.05 23.68
C TYR A 260 -5.73 11.90 24.61
N ILE A 261 -4.80 12.86 24.65
CA ILE A 261 -3.77 12.91 25.70
C ILE A 261 -4.42 12.99 27.08
N LEU A 262 -5.41 13.86 27.27
CA LEU A 262 -6.11 14.02 28.55
C LEU A 262 -6.84 12.76 29.04
N SER A 263 -7.18 11.85 28.16
CA SER A 263 -7.81 10.57 28.49
C SER A 263 -6.83 9.40 28.58
N THR A 264 -5.53 9.65 28.39
CA THR A 264 -4.48 8.64 28.48
C THR A 264 -3.99 8.50 29.91
N SER A 265 -3.74 7.27 30.36
CA SER A 265 -3.22 6.94 31.68
C SER A 265 -1.86 6.23 31.58
N TYR A 266 -1.11 6.17 32.67
CA TYR A 266 0.10 5.36 32.77
C TYR A 266 -0.17 4.13 33.63
N LYS A 267 0.05 2.94 33.06
CA LYS A 267 -0.27 1.69 33.73
C LYS A 267 0.70 0.59 33.27
N ASP A 268 1.21 -0.20 34.21
CA ASP A 268 2.12 -1.33 33.96
C ASP A 268 3.31 -0.97 33.06
N GLY A 269 3.92 0.20 33.27
CA GLY A 269 5.08 0.66 32.52
C GLY A 269 4.80 1.23 31.13
N MET A 270 3.53 1.43 30.75
CA MET A 270 3.12 1.93 29.42
C MET A 270 2.06 3.03 29.55
N LEU A 271 2.00 3.87 28.52
CA LEU A 271 0.84 4.75 28.30
C LEU A 271 -0.31 3.91 27.75
N GLU A 272 -1.49 4.09 28.29
CA GLU A 272 -2.71 3.38 27.87
C GLU A 272 -3.82 4.38 27.56
N THR A 273 -4.33 4.36 26.34
CA THR A 273 -5.48 5.19 25.93
C THR A 273 -6.77 4.72 26.60
N ALA A 274 -7.81 5.54 26.59
CA ALA A 274 -9.11 5.15 27.12
C ALA A 274 -9.71 3.89 26.48
N ALA A 275 -9.30 3.57 25.25
CA ALA A 275 -9.69 2.35 24.53
C ALA A 275 -8.82 1.12 24.85
N GLY A 276 -7.78 1.28 25.67
CA GLY A 276 -6.88 0.19 26.07
C GLY A 276 -5.68 -0.05 25.15
N THR A 277 -5.48 0.77 24.12
CA THR A 277 -4.28 0.69 23.27
C THR A 277 -3.08 1.22 24.03
N ARG A 278 -1.94 0.53 23.94
CA ARG A 278 -0.76 0.75 24.78
C ARG A 278 0.44 1.21 23.97
N TYR A 279 1.21 2.17 24.55
CA TYR A 279 2.39 2.77 23.92
C TYR A 279 3.56 2.88 24.91
N LYS A 280 4.79 2.84 24.39
CA LYS A 280 6.02 2.93 25.17
C LYS A 280 6.34 4.36 25.63
N GLY A 281 5.87 5.37 24.89
CA GLY A 281 6.10 6.76 25.23
C GLY A 281 5.32 7.74 24.38
N LEU A 282 5.38 9.02 24.77
CA LEU A 282 4.78 10.17 24.06
C LEU A 282 5.90 11.09 23.56
N VAL A 283 5.96 11.32 22.26
CA VAL A 283 6.89 12.24 21.61
C VAL A 283 6.21 13.59 21.41
N ILE A 284 6.86 14.66 21.83
CA ILE A 284 6.42 16.06 21.68
C ILE A 284 7.34 16.72 20.66
N PRO A 285 6.87 16.96 19.41
CA PRO A 285 7.65 17.66 18.39
C PRO A 285 7.58 19.18 18.54
N GLY A 286 8.57 19.87 17.99
CA GLY A 286 8.59 21.33 17.90
C GLY A 286 8.60 22.05 19.25
N SER A 287 7.85 23.14 19.36
CA SER A 287 7.76 23.97 20.57
C SER A 287 7.02 23.28 21.73
N GLY A 288 6.23 22.25 21.42
CA GLY A 288 5.36 21.60 22.39
C GLY A 288 4.28 22.54 22.93
N GLU A 289 3.83 23.48 22.13
CA GLU A 289 2.81 24.44 22.57
C GLU A 289 1.45 23.76 22.71
N MET A 290 0.86 23.85 23.91
CA MET A 290 -0.42 23.25 24.26
C MET A 290 -1.02 23.95 25.48
N PRO A 291 -2.31 23.78 25.78
CA PRO A 291 -2.94 24.34 26.96
C PRO A 291 -2.28 23.89 28.27
N GLN A 292 -2.31 24.76 29.28
CA GLN A 292 -1.67 24.49 30.58
C GLN A 292 -2.18 23.21 31.25
N HIS A 293 -3.46 22.90 31.11
CA HIS A 293 -4.05 21.68 31.71
C HIS A 293 -3.56 20.40 31.01
N VAL A 294 -3.28 20.46 29.70
CA VAL A 294 -2.65 19.34 28.96
C VAL A 294 -1.21 19.13 29.41
N LYS A 295 -0.43 20.23 29.56
CA LYS A 295 0.93 20.18 30.11
C LYS A 295 0.96 19.56 31.50
N ALA A 296 0.05 20.02 32.37
CA ALA A 296 -0.05 19.49 33.74
C ALA A 296 -0.33 17.96 33.74
N HIS A 297 -1.23 17.49 32.88
CA HIS A 297 -1.50 16.06 32.75
C HIS A 297 -0.27 15.27 32.22
N ILE A 298 0.44 15.80 31.24
CA ILE A 298 1.71 15.19 30.77
C ILE A 298 2.75 15.12 31.88
N ASP A 299 2.88 16.17 32.69
CA ASP A 299 3.78 16.19 33.84
C ASP A 299 3.38 15.17 34.90
N GLU A 300 2.09 14.93 35.13
CA GLU A 300 1.59 13.87 36.00
C GLU A 300 1.94 12.48 35.45
N LEU A 301 1.74 12.23 34.15
CA LEU A 301 2.15 10.97 33.49
C LEU A 301 3.66 10.73 33.64
N LYS A 302 4.45 11.78 33.41
CA LYS A 302 5.91 11.74 33.57
C LYS A 302 6.32 11.44 35.03
N ALA A 303 5.65 12.05 36.00
CA ALA A 303 5.91 11.80 37.42
C ALA A 303 5.58 10.35 37.84
N GLN A 304 4.65 9.68 37.15
CA GLN A 304 4.31 8.27 37.31
C GLN A 304 5.32 7.34 36.64
N GLY A 305 6.23 7.86 35.79
CA GLY A 305 7.28 7.09 35.11
C GLY A 305 7.12 6.96 33.60
N ALA A 306 6.12 7.64 33.00
CA ALA A 306 5.95 7.60 31.54
C ALA A 306 7.12 8.25 30.80
N HIS A 307 7.54 7.66 29.68
CA HIS A 307 8.53 8.25 28.79
C HIS A 307 7.91 9.39 27.98
N ILE A 308 8.22 10.63 28.39
CA ILE A 308 7.86 11.86 27.66
C ILE A 308 9.12 12.36 26.98
N ILE A 309 9.12 12.32 25.64
CA ILE A 309 10.31 12.53 24.81
C ILE A 309 10.14 13.85 24.05
N TYR A 310 11.04 14.80 24.25
CA TYR A 310 11.09 16.04 23.51
C TYR A 310 12.13 15.94 22.38
N GLY A 311 11.65 15.94 21.13
CA GLY A 311 12.46 15.63 19.95
C GLY A 311 12.57 14.13 19.67
N THR A 312 13.51 13.73 18.82
CA THR A 312 13.60 12.36 18.26
C THR A 312 15.02 11.80 18.24
N LYS A 313 15.79 12.07 19.30
CA LYS A 313 17.11 11.43 19.42
C LYS A 313 16.94 9.92 19.56
N ALA A 314 17.66 9.15 18.74
CA ALA A 314 17.59 7.71 18.74
C ALA A 314 17.83 7.08 20.12
N SER A 315 18.74 7.65 20.93
CA SER A 315 19.02 7.22 22.31
C SER A 315 17.79 7.30 23.22
N ASP A 316 16.97 8.33 23.07
CA ASP A 316 15.81 8.57 23.93
C ASP A 316 14.66 7.63 23.55
N LEU A 317 14.50 7.36 22.24
CA LEU A 317 13.56 6.34 21.74
C LEU A 317 13.98 4.93 22.19
N GLN A 318 15.26 4.59 22.06
CA GLN A 318 15.81 3.29 22.47
C GLN A 318 15.79 3.06 23.99
N ALA A 319 15.78 4.13 24.78
CA ALA A 319 15.59 4.02 26.23
C ALA A 319 14.17 3.57 26.61
N ALA A 320 13.18 3.82 25.75
CA ALA A 320 11.79 3.47 25.96
C ALA A 320 11.37 2.17 25.28
N ALA A 321 11.95 1.83 24.12
CA ALA A 321 11.55 0.68 23.31
C ALA A 321 12.75 0.03 22.58
N LYS A 322 12.61 -1.26 22.22
CA LYS A 322 13.56 -1.98 21.37
C LYS A 322 13.19 -1.75 19.89
N PRO A 323 14.15 -1.30 19.04
CA PRO A 323 13.88 -1.11 17.62
C PRO A 323 13.75 -2.43 16.87
N GLU A 324 13.01 -2.42 15.75
CA GLU A 324 12.97 -3.54 14.81
C GLU A 324 14.19 -3.49 13.87
N ALA A 325 15.06 -4.48 13.99
CA ALA A 325 16.29 -4.58 13.21
C ALA A 325 16.01 -4.63 11.70
N MET A 326 14.92 -5.28 11.26
CA MET A 326 14.53 -5.33 9.85
C MET A 326 14.28 -3.96 9.23
N LYS A 327 13.85 -2.97 10.02
CA LYS A 327 13.68 -1.58 9.56
C LYS A 327 15.02 -0.84 9.50
N THR A 328 15.86 -0.98 10.52
CA THR A 328 17.12 -0.23 10.66
C THR A 328 18.25 -0.78 9.78
N GLU A 329 18.35 -2.09 9.61
CA GLU A 329 19.44 -2.75 8.90
C GLU A 329 19.11 -3.02 7.43
N CYS A 330 17.85 -3.40 7.14
CA CYS A 330 17.43 -3.76 5.79
C CYS A 330 16.54 -2.72 5.11
N GLY A 331 16.07 -1.70 5.83
CA GLY A 331 15.16 -0.68 5.29
C GLY A 331 13.78 -1.23 4.92
N LEU A 332 13.39 -2.38 5.46
CA LEU A 332 12.07 -2.97 5.25
C LEU A 332 10.98 -2.09 5.89
N LYS A 333 9.81 -2.05 5.26
CA LYS A 333 8.61 -1.48 5.87
C LYS A 333 7.83 -2.60 6.55
N ALA A 334 7.37 -2.35 7.76
CA ALA A 334 6.58 -3.33 8.50
C ALA A 334 5.64 -2.65 9.47
N ILE A 335 4.49 -3.30 9.73
CA ILE A 335 3.61 -2.99 10.85
C ILE A 335 3.45 -4.22 11.72
N ARG A 336 3.49 -4.04 13.04
CA ARG A 336 3.31 -5.10 14.04
C ARG A 336 1.94 -4.98 14.70
N ARG A 337 1.32 -6.14 14.96
CA ARG A 337 0.09 -6.25 15.75
C ARG A 337 0.24 -7.37 16.77
N SER A 338 -0.32 -7.17 17.95
CA SER A 338 -0.42 -8.22 18.97
C SER A 338 -1.70 -9.02 18.81
N ASN A 339 -1.67 -10.31 19.15
CA ASN A 339 -2.83 -11.19 19.11
C ASN A 339 -2.83 -12.21 20.24
N ALA A 340 -3.84 -13.04 20.34
CA ALA A 340 -4.01 -14.01 21.42
C ALA A 340 -2.92 -15.09 21.47
N THR A 341 -2.08 -15.24 20.44
CA THR A 341 -1.04 -16.27 20.34
C THR A 341 0.38 -15.70 20.26
N GLY A 342 0.53 -14.38 20.22
CA GLY A 342 1.80 -13.68 20.08
C GLY A 342 1.66 -12.41 19.27
N TYR A 343 2.49 -12.27 18.24
CA TYR A 343 2.49 -11.09 17.36
C TYR A 343 2.46 -11.52 15.91
N HIS A 344 1.95 -10.63 15.05
CA HIS A 344 2.14 -10.78 13.62
C HIS A 344 2.60 -9.47 12.99
N TYR A 345 3.36 -9.62 11.91
CA TYR A 345 3.93 -8.52 11.14
C TYR A 345 3.46 -8.65 9.69
N PHE A 346 3.03 -7.56 9.11
CA PHE A 346 3.03 -7.41 7.65
C PHE A 346 4.33 -6.72 7.28
N ILE A 347 5.13 -7.33 6.40
CA ILE A 347 6.48 -6.88 6.04
C ILE A 347 6.55 -6.77 4.53
N VAL A 348 7.13 -5.67 4.01
CA VAL A 348 7.33 -5.46 2.57
C VAL A 348 8.71 -4.90 2.26
N ASN A 349 9.29 -5.40 1.17
CA ASN A 349 10.52 -4.87 0.59
C ASN A 349 10.20 -3.94 -0.58
N LEU A 350 10.24 -2.63 -0.35
CA LEU A 350 10.02 -1.59 -1.37
C LEU A 350 11.34 -1.06 -1.96
N SER A 351 12.48 -1.66 -1.60
CA SER A 351 13.80 -1.31 -2.10
C SER A 351 14.15 -2.05 -3.42
N PRO A 352 15.18 -1.64 -4.15
CA PRO A 352 15.65 -2.37 -5.33
C PRO A 352 16.44 -3.65 -5.02
N GLU A 353 16.85 -3.85 -3.76
CA GLU A 353 17.72 -4.95 -3.36
C GLU A 353 16.89 -6.13 -2.83
N ASP A 354 17.37 -7.33 -3.11
CA ASP A 354 16.85 -8.54 -2.47
C ASP A 354 17.46 -8.66 -1.07
N ILE A 355 16.61 -8.85 -0.06
CA ILE A 355 17.02 -8.96 1.36
C ILE A 355 17.13 -10.44 1.74
N HIS A 356 18.23 -10.75 2.41
CA HIS A 356 18.48 -12.06 2.99
C HIS A 356 19.37 -11.90 4.23
N ASP A 357 18.74 -11.78 5.39
CA ASP A 357 19.42 -11.53 6.66
C ASP A 357 18.81 -12.34 7.80
N HIS A 358 19.61 -12.58 8.83
CA HIS A 358 19.20 -13.22 10.08
C HIS A 358 19.18 -12.17 11.19
N LEU A 359 17.97 -11.74 11.62
CA LEU A 359 17.79 -10.54 12.42
C LEU A 359 16.91 -10.79 13.66
N PRO A 360 17.24 -10.16 14.81
CA PRO A 360 16.40 -10.22 15.99
C PRO A 360 15.11 -9.40 15.79
N LEU A 361 14.00 -9.89 16.36
CA LEU A 361 12.77 -9.14 16.48
C LEU A 361 12.75 -8.29 17.76
N ALA A 362 11.94 -7.25 17.79
CA ALA A 362 11.73 -6.42 18.97
C ALA A 362 10.87 -7.10 20.05
N VAL A 363 10.23 -8.23 19.73
CA VAL A 363 9.37 -9.03 20.62
C VAL A 363 9.99 -10.39 20.92
N ASP A 364 9.62 -10.96 22.07
CA ASP A 364 9.98 -12.32 22.43
C ASP A 364 9.01 -13.32 21.75
N TYR A 365 9.52 -14.49 21.37
CA TYR A 365 8.72 -15.57 20.77
C TYR A 365 9.37 -16.94 21.02
N LYS A 366 8.57 -18.00 20.88
CA LYS A 366 9.02 -19.40 21.04
C LYS A 366 8.84 -20.24 19.77
N ASP A 367 8.03 -19.75 18.82
CA ASP A 367 7.84 -20.35 17.52
C ASP A 367 7.42 -19.28 16.51
N ALA A 368 7.58 -19.55 15.20
CA ALA A 368 7.20 -18.61 14.16
C ALA A 368 6.83 -19.31 12.84
N ALA A 369 6.00 -18.67 12.02
CA ALA A 369 5.64 -19.12 10.68
C ALA A 369 5.47 -17.94 9.73
N TRP A 370 5.81 -18.16 8.47
CA TRP A 370 5.60 -17.22 7.38
C TRP A 370 4.31 -17.55 6.62
N PHE A 371 3.53 -16.53 6.27
CA PHE A 371 2.36 -16.61 5.40
C PHE A 371 2.60 -15.78 4.15
N ASN A 372 2.48 -16.42 2.99
CA ASN A 372 2.61 -15.73 1.72
C ASN A 372 1.23 -15.23 1.25
N PRO A 373 0.94 -13.92 1.29
CA PRO A 373 -0.38 -13.41 0.89
C PRO A 373 -0.64 -13.50 -0.61
N LEU A 374 0.39 -13.65 -1.46
CA LEU A 374 0.20 -13.80 -2.91
C LEU A 374 -0.50 -15.12 -3.26
N ASN A 375 -0.17 -16.22 -2.60
CA ASN A 375 -0.64 -17.56 -2.95
C ASN A 375 -1.33 -18.32 -1.81
N GLY A 376 -1.25 -17.81 -0.56
CA GLY A 376 -1.82 -18.43 0.63
C GLY A 376 -0.96 -19.54 1.24
N ASP A 377 0.27 -19.73 0.78
CA ASP A 377 1.19 -20.73 1.34
C ASP A 377 1.62 -20.36 2.76
N ILE A 378 1.76 -21.39 3.61
CA ILE A 378 2.29 -21.28 4.96
C ILE A 378 3.65 -21.97 4.97
N LEU A 379 4.68 -21.26 5.44
CA LEU A 379 6.05 -21.73 5.46
C LEU A 379 6.60 -21.70 6.90
N PRO A 380 7.42 -22.68 7.33
CA PRO A 380 8.11 -22.56 8.61
C PRO A 380 9.05 -21.38 8.57
N ALA A 381 9.25 -20.75 9.71
CA ALA A 381 10.32 -19.80 9.89
C ALA A 381 11.56 -20.54 10.43
N ASP A 382 12.71 -20.25 9.86
CA ASP A 382 14.01 -20.68 10.41
C ASP A 382 14.47 -19.59 11.39
N PHE A 383 14.69 -19.95 12.65
CA PHE A 383 15.07 -19.03 13.71
C PHE A 383 15.87 -19.71 14.79
N ASP A 384 16.64 -18.95 15.55
CA ASP A 384 17.38 -19.35 16.73
C ASP A 384 17.34 -18.27 17.83
N ASN A 385 18.29 -18.30 18.78
CA ASN A 385 18.35 -17.33 19.86
C ASN A 385 18.86 -15.94 19.43
N GLU A 386 19.47 -15.82 18.25
CA GLU A 386 20.04 -14.58 17.72
C GLU A 386 19.05 -13.86 16.81
N GLY A 387 18.16 -14.60 16.15
CA GLY A 387 17.20 -13.98 15.23
C GLY A 387 16.34 -14.95 14.45
N ILE A 388 15.75 -14.42 13.39
CA ILE A 388 14.91 -15.12 12.42
C ILE A 388 15.38 -14.79 11.00
N ASP A 389 15.35 -15.79 10.11
CA ASP A 389 15.69 -15.59 8.70
C ASP A 389 14.60 -14.79 7.98
N ILE A 390 15.01 -13.65 7.42
CA ILE A 390 14.15 -12.76 6.63
C ILE A 390 14.65 -12.77 5.18
N CYS A 391 13.86 -13.36 4.29
CA CYS A 391 14.19 -13.49 2.87
C CYS A 391 13.08 -12.87 2.03
N LEU A 392 13.30 -11.68 1.48
CA LEU A 392 12.34 -10.94 0.68
C LEU A 392 13.01 -10.36 -0.57
N ARG A 393 12.56 -10.78 -1.75
CA ARG A 393 12.97 -10.12 -2.98
C ARG A 393 12.40 -8.71 -3.08
N SER A 394 13.00 -7.89 -3.91
CA SER A 394 12.47 -6.57 -4.25
C SER A 394 11.01 -6.66 -4.72
N GLY A 395 10.11 -5.93 -4.06
CA GLY A 395 8.66 -5.93 -4.32
C GLY A 395 7.86 -7.04 -3.62
N GLU A 396 8.50 -7.96 -2.91
CA GLU A 396 7.79 -9.00 -2.14
C GLU A 396 7.29 -8.47 -0.80
N SER A 397 6.18 -9.06 -0.36
CA SER A 397 5.63 -8.86 0.98
C SER A 397 5.23 -10.21 1.58
N MET A 398 5.41 -10.34 2.89
CA MET A 398 5.11 -11.54 3.65
C MET A 398 4.48 -11.17 4.99
N ILE A 399 3.77 -12.11 5.58
CA ILE A 399 3.24 -12.00 6.94
C ILE A 399 4.01 -12.97 7.81
N LEU A 400 4.63 -12.44 8.87
CA LEU A 400 5.28 -13.24 9.90
C LEU A 400 4.35 -13.34 11.12
N GLN A 401 4.01 -14.54 11.55
CA GLN A 401 3.33 -14.80 12.80
C GLN A 401 4.32 -15.40 13.78
N THR A 402 4.46 -14.78 14.96
CA THR A 402 5.22 -15.32 16.10
C THR A 402 4.25 -15.90 17.14
N TYR A 403 4.74 -16.84 17.95
CA TYR A 403 3.93 -17.55 18.93
C TYR A 403 4.63 -17.60 20.30
N ASP A 404 3.86 -17.40 21.37
CA ASP A 404 4.33 -17.41 22.76
C ASP A 404 4.57 -18.83 23.29
N SER A 405 4.07 -19.85 22.60
CA SER A 405 4.24 -21.25 23.00
C SER A 405 4.68 -22.13 21.82
N ALA A 406 5.55 -23.09 22.09
CA ALA A 406 6.03 -24.07 21.09
C ALA A 406 5.03 -25.20 20.76
N THR A 407 3.77 -25.08 21.16
CA THR A 407 2.74 -26.13 21.02
C THR A 407 1.95 -26.08 19.72
N ILE A 408 2.41 -25.37 18.72
CA ILE A 408 1.73 -25.34 17.43
C ILE A 408 2.14 -26.58 16.66
N SER A 409 1.14 -27.38 16.30
CA SER A 409 1.33 -28.50 15.38
C SER A 409 1.87 -27.93 14.07
N LYS A 410 3.18 -28.00 13.85
CA LYS A 410 3.78 -27.60 12.57
C LYS A 410 3.05 -28.38 11.48
N PRO A 411 2.54 -27.73 10.44
CA PRO A 411 1.94 -28.43 9.32
C PRO A 411 2.89 -29.52 8.83
N LYS A 412 2.45 -30.76 8.68
CA LYS A 412 3.30 -31.93 8.39
C LYS A 412 4.01 -31.87 7.03
N GLU A 413 3.62 -30.97 6.15
CA GLU A 413 4.18 -30.79 4.82
C GLU A 413 4.40 -29.30 4.55
N ILE A 414 5.44 -28.77 5.15
CA ILE A 414 5.94 -27.48 4.72
C ILE A 414 7.12 -27.79 3.81
N SER A 415 6.99 -27.46 2.53
CA SER A 415 8.13 -27.46 1.63
C SER A 415 9.15 -26.50 2.23
N LYS A 416 10.34 -26.98 2.55
CA LYS A 416 11.48 -26.13 2.88
C LYS A 416 11.84 -25.32 1.65
N ALA A 417 11.08 -24.28 1.41
CA ALA A 417 11.42 -23.25 0.44
C ALA A 417 12.18 -22.16 1.21
N SER A 418 13.31 -22.52 1.81
CA SER A 418 14.29 -21.51 2.16
C SER A 418 14.75 -20.88 0.85
N PHE A 419 14.48 -19.59 0.67
CA PHE A 419 15.18 -18.77 -0.31
C PHE A 419 16.62 -18.61 0.17
N SER A 420 17.38 -19.70 0.11
CA SER A 420 18.81 -19.61 0.38
C SER A 420 19.44 -18.84 -0.79
N LYS A 421 20.26 -17.85 -0.48
CA LYS A 421 21.16 -17.20 -1.42
C LYS A 421 22.17 -18.26 -1.85
N GLN A 422 21.81 -19.11 -2.83
CA GLN A 422 22.72 -20.08 -3.38
C GLN A 422 23.56 -19.40 -4.47
N GLU A 423 24.83 -19.21 -4.21
CA GLU A 423 25.78 -18.63 -5.17
C GLU A 423 25.90 -19.41 -6.49
N ASN A 424 25.31 -20.62 -6.60
CA ASN A 424 25.33 -21.48 -7.78
C ASN A 424 23.95 -22.11 -8.05
N GLN A 425 22.88 -21.29 -8.04
CA GLN A 425 21.54 -21.79 -8.31
C GLN A 425 21.45 -22.32 -9.76
N LYS A 426 20.97 -23.56 -9.92
CA LYS A 426 20.77 -24.14 -11.25
C LYS A 426 19.68 -23.38 -12.00
N VAL A 427 20.00 -22.95 -13.21
CA VAL A 427 19.09 -22.21 -14.11
C VAL A 427 18.93 -22.97 -15.42
N ILE A 428 17.73 -23.08 -15.94
CA ILE A 428 17.41 -23.59 -17.27
C ILE A 428 16.67 -22.51 -18.04
N GLU A 429 17.27 -21.99 -19.09
CA GLU A 429 16.64 -21.01 -19.98
C GLU A 429 15.66 -21.67 -20.94
N LEU A 430 14.47 -21.08 -21.12
CA LEU A 430 13.48 -21.52 -22.11
C LEU A 430 13.76 -20.80 -23.44
N THR A 431 14.64 -21.33 -24.25
CA THR A 431 15.17 -20.66 -25.45
C THR A 431 14.20 -20.60 -26.64
N GLY A 432 13.03 -21.21 -26.54
CA GLY A 432 12.06 -21.24 -27.63
C GLY A 432 12.29 -22.42 -28.61
N PRO A 433 11.72 -22.41 -29.84
CA PRO A 433 10.91 -21.31 -30.37
C PRO A 433 9.59 -21.15 -29.61
N TRP A 434 9.09 -19.92 -29.58
CA TRP A 434 7.81 -19.59 -28.98
C TRP A 434 6.75 -19.40 -30.05
N LYS A 435 5.59 -20.04 -29.88
CA LYS A 435 4.41 -19.78 -30.68
C LYS A 435 3.54 -18.75 -29.95
N LEU A 436 3.23 -17.62 -30.61
CA LEU A 436 2.37 -16.57 -30.08
C LEU A 436 1.09 -16.45 -30.90
N SER A 437 -0.05 -16.56 -30.26
CA SER A 437 -1.38 -16.25 -30.79
C SER A 437 -2.13 -15.35 -29.81
N PHE A 438 -3.26 -14.77 -30.23
CA PHE A 438 -4.00 -13.83 -29.41
C PHE A 438 -5.43 -14.32 -29.14
N THR A 439 -6.01 -13.90 -28.02
CA THR A 439 -7.40 -14.13 -27.64
C THR A 439 -7.95 -12.95 -26.83
N GLU A 440 -9.28 -12.80 -26.81
CA GLU A 440 -9.94 -11.69 -26.11
C GLU A 440 -9.42 -10.31 -26.57
N GLU A 441 -8.97 -10.23 -27.81
CA GLU A 441 -8.24 -9.09 -28.37
C GLU A 441 -9.13 -8.14 -29.16
N ALA A 442 -8.78 -6.85 -29.10
CA ALA A 442 -9.36 -5.81 -29.95
C ALA A 442 -8.37 -4.63 -30.15
N PRO A 443 -8.01 -4.25 -31.39
CA PRO A 443 -8.44 -4.91 -32.64
C PRO A 443 -7.96 -6.35 -32.75
N LYS A 444 -8.64 -7.15 -33.55
CA LYS A 444 -8.34 -8.57 -33.71
C LYS A 444 -7.01 -8.80 -34.41
N VAL A 445 -6.21 -9.70 -33.87
CA VAL A 445 -4.92 -10.17 -34.45
C VAL A 445 -5.10 -11.60 -34.95
N THR A 446 -5.18 -11.77 -36.25
CA THR A 446 -5.44 -13.09 -36.88
C THR A 446 -4.19 -13.91 -37.14
N LYS A 447 -3.03 -13.26 -37.14
CA LYS A 447 -1.73 -13.89 -37.41
C LYS A 447 -1.23 -14.63 -36.17
N THR A 448 -0.67 -15.81 -36.39
CA THR A 448 0.13 -16.52 -35.38
C THR A 448 1.61 -16.30 -35.70
N PHE A 449 2.39 -15.99 -34.67
CA PHE A 449 3.81 -15.69 -34.80
C PHE A 449 4.66 -16.85 -34.27
N THR A 450 5.78 -17.10 -34.88
CA THR A 450 6.85 -17.95 -34.34
C THR A 450 8.02 -17.05 -34.00
N LEU A 451 8.42 -17.05 -32.73
CA LEU A 451 9.44 -16.16 -32.19
C LEU A 451 10.65 -16.98 -31.73
N ASP A 452 11.80 -16.74 -32.32
CA ASP A 452 13.06 -17.32 -31.82
C ASP A 452 13.54 -16.58 -30.55
N LYS A 453 13.14 -15.32 -30.39
CA LYS A 453 13.42 -14.49 -29.22
C LYS A 453 12.14 -13.73 -28.81
N LEU A 454 11.88 -13.70 -27.50
CA LEU A 454 10.78 -12.92 -26.95
C LEU A 454 11.00 -11.43 -27.19
N GLN A 455 9.92 -10.73 -27.54
CA GLN A 455 9.93 -9.30 -27.87
C GLN A 455 8.56 -8.70 -27.64
N THR A 456 8.47 -7.36 -27.61
CA THR A 456 7.22 -6.64 -27.42
C THR A 456 6.26 -6.84 -28.59
N TRP A 457 4.95 -6.76 -28.34
CA TRP A 457 3.94 -6.85 -29.41
C TRP A 457 4.08 -5.71 -30.44
N GLU A 458 4.54 -4.56 -29.98
CA GLU A 458 4.78 -3.36 -30.80
C GLU A 458 5.91 -3.57 -31.83
N SER A 459 6.78 -4.56 -31.59
CA SER A 459 7.87 -4.94 -32.49
C SER A 459 7.46 -5.98 -33.53
N LEU A 460 6.25 -6.53 -33.43
CA LEU A 460 5.73 -7.51 -34.39
C LEU A 460 5.38 -6.85 -35.72
N ASP A 461 5.54 -7.58 -36.82
CA ASP A 461 5.14 -7.16 -38.15
C ASP A 461 3.62 -7.36 -38.34
N ASP A 462 2.82 -6.58 -37.57
CA ASP A 462 1.37 -6.57 -37.60
C ASP A 462 0.82 -5.31 -36.91
N ASP A 463 0.14 -4.45 -37.65
CA ASP A 463 -0.35 -3.18 -37.12
C ASP A 463 -1.47 -3.35 -36.08
N SER A 464 -2.24 -4.44 -36.16
CA SER A 464 -3.24 -4.75 -35.14
C SER A 464 -2.57 -5.14 -33.82
N ALA A 465 -1.49 -5.93 -33.88
CA ALA A 465 -0.75 -6.35 -32.68
C ALA A 465 -0.15 -5.16 -31.91
N LYS A 466 0.28 -4.11 -32.61
CA LYS A 466 0.88 -2.90 -32.00
C LYS A 466 -0.09 -2.12 -31.11
N VAL A 467 -1.40 -2.18 -31.42
CA VAL A 467 -2.41 -1.39 -30.75
C VAL A 467 -3.51 -2.22 -30.08
N THR A 468 -3.41 -3.53 -30.11
CA THR A 468 -4.41 -4.40 -29.51
C THR A 468 -4.41 -4.34 -27.98
N MET A 469 -5.59 -4.44 -27.38
CA MET A 469 -5.80 -4.77 -25.99
C MET A 469 -6.32 -6.21 -25.94
N GLY A 470 -5.72 -7.06 -25.14
CA GLY A 470 -6.13 -8.46 -25.03
C GLY A 470 -5.09 -9.35 -24.37
N THR A 471 -5.13 -10.64 -24.72
CA THR A 471 -4.25 -11.66 -24.15
C THR A 471 -3.45 -12.35 -25.24
N GLY A 472 -2.13 -12.30 -25.13
CA GLY A 472 -1.20 -13.07 -25.96
C GLY A 472 -0.89 -14.43 -25.32
N ILE A 473 -1.08 -15.51 -26.08
CA ILE A 473 -0.84 -16.89 -25.66
C ILE A 473 0.51 -17.34 -26.22
N TYR A 474 1.50 -17.46 -25.35
CA TYR A 474 2.84 -17.96 -25.66
C TYR A 474 2.94 -19.44 -25.30
N THR A 475 3.44 -20.27 -26.25
CA THR A 475 3.65 -21.70 -26.01
C THR A 475 5.03 -22.11 -26.45
N THR A 476 5.75 -22.86 -25.61
CA THR A 476 7.02 -23.50 -25.93
C THR A 476 7.14 -24.86 -25.27
N GLN A 477 8.21 -25.57 -25.58
CA GLN A 477 8.53 -26.91 -25.06
C GLN A 477 9.89 -26.90 -24.38
N VAL A 478 10.00 -27.57 -23.23
CA VAL A 478 11.27 -27.81 -22.54
C VAL A 478 11.42 -29.28 -22.19
N LYS A 479 12.61 -29.84 -22.42
CA LYS A 479 12.93 -31.21 -22.06
C LYS A 479 13.73 -31.27 -20.77
N LEU A 480 13.19 -31.95 -19.76
CA LEU A 480 13.83 -32.16 -18.47
C LEU A 480 14.27 -33.60 -18.28
N SER A 481 15.43 -33.79 -17.65
CA SER A 481 15.93 -35.11 -17.28
C SER A 481 15.24 -35.63 -16.00
N LYS A 482 15.43 -36.93 -15.72
CA LYS A 482 14.99 -37.52 -14.43
C LYS A 482 15.68 -36.90 -13.21
N ALA A 483 16.88 -36.32 -13.39
CA ALA A 483 17.58 -35.63 -12.33
C ALA A 483 16.98 -34.23 -12.09
N ASP A 484 16.59 -33.52 -13.14
CA ASP A 484 15.98 -32.18 -13.03
C ASP A 484 14.67 -32.20 -12.26
N ILE A 485 13.81 -33.19 -12.44
CA ILE A 485 12.51 -33.27 -11.75
C ILE A 485 12.60 -33.60 -10.26
N ARG A 486 13.78 -33.94 -9.73
CA ARG A 486 14.02 -34.11 -8.29
C ARG A 486 14.26 -32.79 -7.59
N THR A 487 14.58 -31.74 -8.35
CA THR A 487 14.80 -30.38 -7.86
C THR A 487 13.45 -29.65 -7.90
N PRO A 488 13.03 -28.97 -6.83
CA PRO A 488 11.92 -28.05 -6.88
C PRO A 488 12.29 -26.82 -7.71
N TRP A 489 11.41 -26.40 -8.61
CA TRP A 489 11.65 -25.32 -9.55
C TRP A 489 10.67 -24.17 -9.36
N MET A 490 11.16 -22.97 -9.60
CA MET A 490 10.38 -21.77 -9.86
C MET A 490 10.49 -21.38 -11.32
N ILE A 491 9.47 -20.78 -11.89
CA ILE A 491 9.52 -20.14 -13.21
C ILE A 491 9.58 -18.63 -13.04
N ASP A 492 10.64 -18.04 -13.55
CA ASP A 492 10.86 -16.59 -13.61
C ASP A 492 10.54 -16.11 -15.03
N LEU A 493 9.53 -15.27 -15.14
CA LEU A 493 9.04 -14.74 -16.41
C LEU A 493 9.81 -13.49 -16.85
N GLY A 494 10.61 -12.90 -15.95
CA GLY A 494 11.36 -11.67 -16.20
C GLY A 494 10.45 -10.47 -16.43
N ASP A 495 10.47 -9.86 -17.62
CA ASP A 495 9.70 -8.68 -17.97
C ASP A 495 8.34 -9.03 -18.58
N VAL A 496 7.29 -8.94 -17.79
CA VAL A 496 5.89 -9.19 -18.17
C VAL A 496 5.12 -7.87 -18.26
N ARG A 497 4.38 -7.68 -19.36
CA ARG A 497 3.55 -6.48 -19.58
C ARG A 497 2.11 -6.88 -19.95
N GLU A 498 1.18 -7.07 -18.93
CA GLU A 498 1.39 -6.65 -17.51
C GLU A 498 1.15 -7.78 -16.50
N SER A 499 0.33 -8.79 -16.82
CA SER A 499 0.08 -9.95 -15.98
C SER A 499 0.13 -11.24 -16.78
N ALA A 500 0.47 -12.36 -16.14
CA ALA A 500 0.62 -13.62 -16.85
C ALA A 500 0.04 -14.81 -16.07
N ARG A 501 -0.87 -15.56 -16.70
CA ARG A 501 -1.30 -16.88 -16.23
C ARG A 501 -0.36 -17.92 -16.81
N VAL A 502 0.16 -18.80 -15.97
CA VAL A 502 1.14 -19.81 -16.37
C VAL A 502 0.56 -21.21 -16.22
N TYR A 503 0.72 -21.99 -17.27
CA TYR A 503 0.32 -23.38 -17.34
C TYR A 503 1.50 -24.26 -17.70
N ILE A 504 1.67 -25.37 -17.01
CA ILE A 504 2.66 -26.42 -17.29
C ILE A 504 1.92 -27.72 -17.54
N ASN A 505 2.12 -28.33 -18.72
CA ASN A 505 1.43 -29.55 -19.13
C ASN A 505 -0.09 -29.46 -19.02
N GLY A 506 -0.68 -28.29 -19.29
CA GLY A 506 -2.12 -28.04 -19.21
C GLY A 506 -2.62 -27.69 -17.80
N GLN A 507 -1.80 -27.85 -16.77
CA GLN A 507 -2.14 -27.48 -15.39
C GLN A 507 -1.78 -26.02 -15.13
N MET A 508 -2.73 -25.20 -14.67
CA MET A 508 -2.47 -23.85 -14.21
C MET A 508 -1.68 -23.87 -12.89
N ILE A 509 -0.53 -23.19 -12.85
CA ILE A 509 0.29 -23.10 -11.63
C ILE A 509 0.12 -21.78 -10.89
N GLY A 510 -0.42 -20.74 -11.54
CA GLY A 510 -0.68 -19.44 -10.91
C GLY A 510 -0.82 -18.30 -11.92
N CYS A 511 -1.00 -17.11 -11.38
CA CYS A 511 -0.99 -15.84 -12.10
C CYS A 511 0.09 -14.93 -11.51
N ALA A 512 1.08 -14.57 -12.34
CA ALA A 512 2.10 -13.58 -12.01
C ALA A 512 1.55 -12.20 -12.39
N TRP A 513 1.06 -11.45 -11.41
CA TRP A 513 0.45 -10.13 -11.58
C TRP A 513 1.22 -9.01 -10.86
N ALA A 514 2.19 -9.38 -10.03
CA ALA A 514 3.05 -8.46 -9.29
C ALA A 514 4.53 -8.82 -9.50
N VAL A 515 5.40 -7.84 -9.37
CA VAL A 515 6.84 -8.06 -9.39
C VAL A 515 7.32 -8.62 -8.03
N PRO A 516 8.29 -9.55 -8.06
CA PRO A 516 8.86 -10.22 -9.23
C PRO A 516 7.87 -11.22 -9.85
N PHE A 517 7.85 -11.31 -11.18
CA PHE A 517 6.97 -12.22 -11.90
C PHE A 517 7.48 -13.67 -11.85
N ILE A 518 7.47 -14.24 -10.66
CA ILE A 518 8.02 -15.57 -10.36
C ILE A 518 6.92 -16.44 -9.73
N LEU A 519 6.79 -17.68 -10.22
CA LEU A 519 5.83 -18.64 -9.70
C LEU A 519 6.50 -19.96 -9.35
N ASP A 520 5.96 -20.65 -8.35
CA ASP A 520 6.36 -22.02 -8.00
C ASP A 520 5.80 -23.00 -9.05
N CYS A 521 6.68 -23.79 -9.68
CA CYS A 521 6.26 -24.84 -10.61
C CYS A 521 5.55 -26.00 -9.92
N ARG A 522 5.64 -26.09 -8.59
CA ARG A 522 5.06 -27.19 -7.79
C ARG A 522 5.41 -28.56 -8.40
N ASN A 523 4.44 -29.45 -8.54
CA ASN A 523 4.62 -30.78 -9.11
C ASN A 523 4.18 -30.87 -10.59
N ALA A 524 4.10 -29.74 -11.31
CA ALA A 524 3.60 -29.72 -12.69
C ALA A 524 4.62 -30.17 -13.74
N LEU A 525 5.92 -30.15 -13.40
CA LEU A 525 7.01 -30.58 -14.28
C LEU A 525 7.20 -32.12 -14.23
N LYS A 526 7.51 -32.70 -15.39
CA LYS A 526 7.77 -34.15 -15.54
C LYS A 526 9.07 -34.41 -16.32
N ALA A 527 9.65 -35.60 -16.17
CA ALA A 527 10.76 -36.04 -17.01
C ALA A 527 10.31 -36.19 -18.47
N GLY A 528 11.13 -35.75 -19.40
CA GLY A 528 10.81 -35.68 -20.82
C GLY A 528 10.31 -34.32 -21.24
N GLN A 529 9.46 -34.28 -22.26
CA GLN A 529 8.90 -33.02 -22.77
C GLN A 529 7.86 -32.43 -21.86
N ASN A 530 7.96 -31.12 -21.61
CA ASN A 530 7.00 -30.31 -20.89
C ASN A 530 6.54 -29.16 -21.79
N GLU A 531 5.23 -28.97 -21.89
CA GLU A 531 4.65 -27.79 -22.51
C GLU A 531 4.55 -26.67 -21.49
N ILE A 532 5.06 -25.50 -21.82
CA ILE A 532 4.91 -24.27 -21.05
C ILE A 532 4.01 -23.34 -21.85
N ARG A 533 2.87 -22.95 -21.28
CA ARG A 533 1.94 -21.97 -21.85
C ARG A 533 1.83 -20.78 -20.91
N ILE A 534 2.05 -19.57 -21.44
CA ILE A 534 2.00 -18.31 -20.71
C ILE A 534 1.01 -17.40 -21.41
N GLU A 535 -0.05 -17.00 -20.71
CA GLU A 535 -1.09 -16.10 -21.21
C GLU A 535 -0.88 -14.71 -20.63
N VAL A 536 -0.32 -13.80 -21.43
CA VAL A 536 0.01 -12.42 -21.00
C VAL A 536 -1.10 -11.48 -21.39
N THR A 537 -1.64 -10.75 -20.42
CA THR A 537 -2.66 -9.70 -20.62
C THR A 537 -2.01 -8.32 -20.52
N ASN A 538 -2.18 -7.50 -21.57
CA ASN A 538 -1.63 -6.14 -21.60
C ASN A 538 -2.65 -5.08 -21.13
N LEU A 539 -2.25 -3.80 -21.18
CA LEU A 539 -3.08 -2.64 -20.89
C LEU A 539 -3.83 -2.13 -22.10
N PRO A 540 -4.95 -1.39 -21.90
CA PRO A 540 -5.69 -0.76 -23.00
C PRO A 540 -5.06 0.51 -23.55
N ALA A 541 -3.90 0.95 -23.04
CA ALA A 541 -3.23 2.22 -23.37
C ALA A 541 -3.04 2.43 -24.88
N ASN A 542 -2.50 1.42 -25.59
CA ASN A 542 -2.21 1.53 -27.02
C ASN A 542 -3.50 1.62 -27.85
N ARG A 543 -4.53 0.89 -27.43
CA ARG A 543 -5.84 0.92 -28.10
C ARG A 543 -6.54 2.27 -27.95
N ILE A 544 -6.51 2.86 -26.74
CA ILE A 544 -7.17 4.15 -26.52
C ILE A 544 -6.44 5.29 -27.24
N ALA A 545 -5.11 5.25 -27.29
CA ALA A 545 -4.31 6.19 -28.06
C ALA A 545 -4.59 6.07 -29.58
N ASP A 546 -4.75 4.84 -30.08
CA ASP A 546 -5.14 4.58 -31.46
C ASP A 546 -6.54 5.12 -31.79
N TYR A 547 -7.51 5.02 -30.84
CA TYR A 547 -8.83 5.63 -31.00
C TYR A 547 -8.75 7.14 -31.18
N ASP A 548 -7.97 7.84 -30.34
CA ASP A 548 -7.79 9.29 -30.43
C ASP A 548 -7.05 9.68 -31.73
N ARG A 549 -6.02 8.93 -32.17
CA ARG A 549 -5.34 9.15 -33.46
C ARG A 549 -6.27 8.99 -34.65
N LYS A 550 -7.25 8.09 -34.58
CA LYS A 550 -8.25 7.85 -35.60
C LYS A 550 -9.48 8.77 -35.48
N GLY A 551 -9.52 9.66 -34.50
CA GLY A 551 -10.66 10.55 -34.24
C GLY A 551 -11.92 9.80 -33.80
N ILE A 552 -11.81 8.59 -33.25
CA ILE A 552 -12.96 7.82 -32.78
C ILE A 552 -13.47 8.43 -31.48
N LYS A 553 -14.73 8.86 -31.47
CA LYS A 553 -15.35 9.44 -30.29
C LYS A 553 -15.72 8.32 -29.30
N TRP A 554 -15.00 8.21 -28.21
CA TRP A 554 -15.21 7.18 -27.19
C TRP A 554 -15.66 7.71 -25.82
N ARG A 555 -15.34 8.99 -25.49
CA ARG A 555 -15.76 9.60 -24.22
C ARG A 555 -17.27 9.84 -24.19
N LYS A 556 -17.89 9.43 -23.09
CA LYS A 556 -19.32 9.71 -22.81
C LYS A 556 -19.49 10.93 -21.91
N MET A 557 -18.55 11.16 -21.02
CA MET A 557 -18.53 12.29 -20.09
C MET A 557 -17.16 12.97 -20.14
N GLU A 558 -17.13 14.26 -19.90
CA GLU A 558 -15.90 15.02 -19.78
C GLU A 558 -15.43 15.04 -18.30
N GLU A 559 -14.23 15.53 -18.02
CA GLU A 559 -13.68 15.65 -16.66
C GLU A 559 -14.36 16.81 -15.91
N ILE A 560 -15.55 16.57 -15.38
CA ILE A 560 -16.44 17.62 -14.87
C ILE A 560 -15.88 18.44 -13.70
N ASN A 561 -15.00 17.86 -12.91
CA ASN A 561 -14.41 18.56 -11.76
C ASN A 561 -13.32 19.56 -12.14
N VAL A 562 -12.87 19.53 -13.39
CA VAL A 562 -11.82 20.41 -13.92
C VAL A 562 -12.28 21.23 -15.12
N VAL A 563 -13.56 21.19 -15.43
CA VAL A 563 -14.16 21.97 -16.52
C VAL A 563 -14.38 23.41 -16.07
N ASP A 564 -13.66 24.32 -16.69
CA ASP A 564 -13.80 25.76 -16.54
C ASP A 564 -13.70 26.45 -17.91
N ILE A 565 -13.65 27.79 -17.94
CA ILE A 565 -13.52 28.56 -19.17
C ILE A 565 -12.23 28.26 -19.95
N ASN A 566 -11.22 27.73 -19.30
CA ASN A 566 -9.93 27.38 -19.89
C ASN A 566 -9.81 25.88 -20.20
N TYR A 567 -10.83 25.09 -19.92
CA TYR A 567 -10.81 23.66 -20.12
C TYR A 567 -10.48 23.29 -21.55
N LYS A 568 -9.51 22.39 -21.69
CA LYS A 568 -9.15 21.75 -22.95
C LYS A 568 -9.28 20.25 -22.78
N ARG A 569 -10.04 19.63 -23.64
CA ARG A 569 -10.22 18.18 -23.64
C ARG A 569 -8.87 17.48 -23.73
N THR A 570 -8.61 16.57 -22.79
CA THR A 570 -7.42 15.72 -22.83
C THR A 570 -7.53 14.69 -23.95
N THR A 571 -6.47 14.51 -24.73
CA THR A 571 -6.35 13.46 -25.76
C THR A 571 -5.13 12.60 -25.48
N TYR A 572 -5.16 11.36 -25.95
CA TYR A 572 -4.06 10.38 -25.75
C TYR A 572 -3.36 10.04 -27.08
N ASP A 573 -3.68 10.74 -28.15
CA ASP A 573 -3.07 10.59 -29.49
C ASP A 573 -1.55 10.77 -29.50
N HIS A 574 -1.04 11.58 -28.57
CA HIS A 574 0.38 11.88 -28.38
C HIS A 574 1.14 10.82 -27.56
N TRP A 575 0.45 9.83 -26.98
CA TRP A 575 1.13 8.80 -26.18
C TRP A 575 2.03 7.94 -27.08
N GLU A 576 3.25 7.69 -26.61
CA GLU A 576 4.09 6.62 -27.14
C GLU A 576 3.46 5.26 -26.84
N LEU A 577 3.80 4.27 -27.67
CA LEU A 577 3.32 2.91 -27.45
C LEU A 577 3.89 2.36 -26.14
N VAL A 578 3.02 1.80 -25.32
CA VAL A 578 3.39 1.14 -24.07
C VAL A 578 3.78 -0.30 -24.39
N PRO A 579 4.97 -0.78 -23.95
CA PRO A 579 5.39 -2.15 -24.20
C PRO A 579 4.37 -3.17 -23.72
N SER A 580 4.06 -4.15 -24.55
CA SER A 580 3.10 -5.23 -24.26
C SER A 580 3.75 -6.60 -24.46
N GLY A 581 3.30 -7.61 -23.71
CA GLY A 581 3.72 -8.99 -23.92
C GLY A 581 4.80 -9.51 -22.97
N LEU A 582 5.48 -10.57 -23.38
CA LEU A 582 6.57 -11.22 -22.67
C LEU A 582 7.90 -10.80 -23.31
N ASN A 583 8.67 -9.96 -22.61
CA ASN A 583 9.71 -9.15 -23.24
C ASN A 583 11.15 -9.55 -22.88
N SER A 584 11.31 -10.56 -22.03
CA SER A 584 12.61 -11.07 -21.62
C SER A 584 12.65 -12.59 -21.59
N GLN A 585 13.86 -13.15 -21.45
CA GLN A 585 14.09 -14.58 -21.36
C GLN A 585 13.38 -15.19 -20.14
N VAL A 586 12.55 -16.22 -20.37
CA VAL A 586 11.94 -17.02 -19.31
C VAL A 586 12.91 -18.09 -18.83
N ARG A 587 12.95 -18.32 -17.52
CA ARG A 587 13.89 -19.25 -16.90
C ARG A 587 13.20 -20.14 -15.87
N LEU A 588 13.64 -21.39 -15.77
CA LEU A 588 13.40 -22.22 -14.60
C LEU A 588 14.59 -22.06 -13.65
N ILE A 589 14.31 -21.76 -12.39
CA ILE A 589 15.30 -21.49 -11.36
C ILE A 589 15.08 -22.54 -10.25
N ALA A 590 16.13 -23.28 -9.87
CA ALA A 590 16.06 -24.21 -8.75
C ALA A 590 15.79 -23.44 -7.44
N LYS A 591 14.93 -24.02 -6.59
CA LYS A 591 14.70 -23.46 -5.25
C LYS A 591 15.86 -23.75 -4.32
#